data_08b1155c883420574015d88ccbd60f1d
#
_entry.id   08b1155c883420574015d88ccbd60f1d
#
_cell.length_a   1.000
_cell.length_b   1.000
_cell.length_c   1.000
_cell.angle_alpha   90.00
_cell.angle_beta   90.00
_cell.angle_gamma   90.00
#
_symmetry.space_group_name_H-M   'P 1'
#
loop_
_entity.id
_entity.type
_entity.pdbx_description
1 polymer ?
#
loop_
_entity_poly.entity_id
_entity_poly.type
_entity_poly.pdbx_seq_one_letter_code
_entity_poly.pdbx_strand_id
1 'polypeptide(L)'
;TGLSGLFRYEKTWENIADSIANMQVQTRHSTWFRSAKYQSLGSLLPELFTDGEVDMDALRQFVEEGGETFQHLARENQEMLREMVDDWETYEEALTAVRDYLQDIFGDLGRTLTDALVDAFENGTDAADTFADSVGQALRSLAKDMIYSSTLGKVFEDAQKRIEEVMQSDLSDEERFAQWSETMKSLVSDAMEQQDDFNRL
;
A
#
# COMPACT_ATOMS: atom_id res chain seq x y z
N THR A 1 10.33 -9.22 -0.93
CA THR A 1 10.77 -7.89 -0.66
C THR A 1 9.69 -6.83 -0.90
N GLY A 2 8.81 -6.96 -1.91
CA GLY A 2 7.79 -5.96 -2.21
C GLY A 2 6.71 -5.76 -1.14
N LEU A 3 6.32 -6.82 -0.42
CA LEU A 3 5.26 -6.75 0.58
C LEU A 3 5.73 -6.21 1.93
N SER A 4 6.97 -6.49 2.34
CA SER A 4 7.53 -5.91 3.55
C SER A 4 7.58 -4.37 3.47
N GLY A 5 7.71 -3.81 2.27
CA GLY A 5 7.58 -2.39 2.02
C GLY A 5 6.17 -1.87 2.30
N LEU A 6 5.12 -2.57 1.84
CA LEU A 6 3.72 -2.20 2.09
C LEU A 6 3.40 -2.18 3.59
N PHE A 7 3.76 -3.21 4.33
CA PHE A 7 3.47 -3.32 5.76
C PHE A 7 4.27 -2.34 6.64
N ARG A 8 5.38 -1.82 6.14
CA ARG A 8 6.21 -0.85 6.85
C ARG A 8 5.58 0.54 6.96
N TYR A 9 4.69 0.89 6.04
CA TYR A 9 4.08 2.22 5.93
C TYR A 9 2.84 2.44 6.79
N GLU A 10 2.17 1.38 7.22
CA GLU A 10 0.95 1.45 8.02
C GLU A 10 1.05 2.38 9.24
N LYS A 11 2.19 2.40 9.92
CA LYS A 11 2.38 3.18 11.15
C LYS A 11 2.92 4.60 10.93
N THR A 12 3.31 4.93 9.72
CA THR A 12 4.10 6.13 9.45
C THR A 12 3.27 7.31 8.93
N TRP A 13 2.08 7.05 8.39
CA TRP A 13 1.28 8.07 7.73
C TRP A 13 0.53 9.03 8.66
N GLU A 14 0.10 8.58 9.85
CA GLU A 14 -0.80 9.34 10.72
C GLU A 14 -0.28 10.71 11.17
N ASN A 15 1.05 10.93 11.21
CA ASN A 15 1.64 12.19 11.69
C ASN A 15 2.69 12.80 10.74
N ILE A 16 2.88 12.23 9.56
CA ILE A 16 3.93 12.66 8.63
C ILE A 16 3.65 14.06 8.08
N ALA A 17 2.42 14.34 7.69
CA ALA A 17 2.05 15.63 7.12
C ALA A 17 2.35 16.77 8.09
N ASP A 18 1.96 16.63 9.36
CA ASP A 18 2.22 17.64 10.39
C ASP A 18 3.72 17.80 10.66
N SER A 19 4.47 16.71 10.72
CA SER A 19 5.92 16.75 10.94
C SER A 19 6.65 17.47 9.81
N ILE A 20 6.27 17.23 8.56
CA ILE A 20 6.86 17.90 7.40
C ILE A 20 6.44 19.37 7.34
N ALA A 21 5.15 19.65 7.55
CA ALA A 21 4.63 21.02 7.55
C ALA A 21 5.30 21.90 8.60
N ASN A 22 5.68 21.34 9.74
CA ASN A 22 6.33 22.05 10.85
C ASN A 22 7.87 22.15 10.72
N MET A 23 8.48 21.56 9.71
CA MET A 23 9.90 21.71 9.45
C MET A 23 10.25 23.18 9.25
N GLN A 24 11.31 23.68 9.91
CA GLN A 24 11.72 25.07 9.86
C GLN A 24 12.70 25.32 8.72
N VAL A 25 12.39 26.33 7.93
CA VAL A 25 13.22 26.84 6.85
C VAL A 25 13.82 28.15 7.27
N GLN A 26 15.13 28.25 7.20
CA GLN A 26 15.82 29.49 7.49
C GLN A 26 15.65 30.48 6.33
N THR A 27 14.85 31.53 6.52
CA THR A 27 14.55 32.55 5.51
C THR A 27 15.49 33.74 5.57
N ARG A 28 16.26 33.87 6.66
CA ARG A 28 17.26 34.92 6.83
C ARG A 28 18.36 34.44 7.75
N HIS A 29 19.61 34.61 7.33
CA HIS A 29 20.79 34.36 8.19
C HIS A 29 20.88 35.38 9.30
N SER A 30 21.41 34.97 10.45
CA SER A 30 21.77 35.90 11.51
C SER A 30 22.94 36.80 11.06
N THR A 31 22.86 38.07 11.38
CA THR A 31 23.96 39.02 11.23
C THR A 31 24.19 39.72 12.55
N TRP A 32 25.28 40.51 12.66
CA TRP A 32 25.59 41.24 13.89
C TRP A 32 24.41 42.09 14.41
N PHE A 33 23.54 42.53 13.51
CA PHE A 33 22.41 43.41 13.86
C PHE A 33 21.03 42.79 13.73
N ARG A 34 20.92 41.54 13.24
CA ARG A 34 19.63 40.87 13.00
C ARG A 34 19.67 39.38 13.32
N SER A 35 18.69 38.96 14.06
CA SER A 35 18.51 37.53 14.35
C SER A 35 18.13 36.73 13.10
N ALA A 36 18.45 35.46 13.08
CA ALA A 36 17.95 34.52 12.07
C ALA A 36 16.42 34.50 12.07
N LYS A 37 15.83 34.32 10.90
CA LYS A 37 14.38 34.17 10.75
C LYS A 37 14.07 32.81 10.14
N TYR A 38 13.05 32.16 10.68
CA TYR A 38 12.57 30.86 10.24
C TYR A 38 11.08 30.92 9.91
N GLN A 39 10.66 30.13 8.95
CA GLN A 39 9.25 29.88 8.62
C GLN A 39 9.03 28.38 8.46
N SER A 40 7.82 27.90 8.74
CA SER A 40 7.49 26.50 8.53
C SER A 40 7.39 26.17 7.04
N LEU A 41 7.76 24.96 6.68
CA LEU A 41 7.68 24.47 5.31
C LEU A 41 6.24 24.51 4.79
N GLY A 42 5.27 24.15 5.62
CA GLY A 42 3.85 24.20 5.27
C GLY A 42 3.33 25.60 4.97
N SER A 43 3.90 26.64 5.61
CA SER A 43 3.58 28.05 5.29
C SER A 43 4.18 28.51 3.97
N LEU A 44 5.41 28.07 3.66
CA LEU A 44 6.13 28.47 2.46
C LEU A 44 5.64 27.76 1.21
N LEU A 45 5.33 26.48 1.33
CA LEU A 45 4.96 25.58 0.24
C LEU A 45 3.70 24.80 0.58
N PRO A 46 2.54 25.47 0.68
CA PRO A 46 1.27 24.78 0.98
C PRO A 46 0.88 23.77 -0.10
N GLU A 47 1.40 23.89 -1.30
CA GLU A 47 1.21 22.96 -2.42
C GLU A 47 1.80 21.56 -2.19
N LEU A 48 2.67 21.39 -1.19
CA LEU A 48 3.16 20.07 -0.78
C LEU A 48 2.11 19.24 -0.03
N PHE A 49 0.98 19.85 0.30
CA PHE A 49 -0.08 19.23 1.09
C PHE A 49 -1.42 19.36 0.38
N THR A 50 -2.16 18.27 0.35
CA THR A 50 -3.52 18.21 -0.19
C THR A 50 -4.41 17.52 0.83
N ASP A 51 -5.51 18.18 1.22
CA ASP A 51 -6.49 17.68 2.18
C ASP A 51 -5.89 17.21 3.54
N GLY A 52 -4.78 17.85 3.96
CA GLY A 52 -4.09 17.52 5.22
C GLY A 52 -3.09 16.38 5.10
N GLU A 53 -2.88 15.86 3.90
CA GLU A 53 -1.90 14.83 3.60
C GLU A 53 -0.76 15.37 2.74
N VAL A 54 0.38 14.69 2.76
CA VAL A 54 1.50 15.04 1.90
C VAL A 54 1.22 14.59 0.47
N ASP A 55 1.31 15.53 -0.47
CA ASP A 55 1.37 15.19 -1.90
C ASP A 55 2.78 14.64 -2.20
N MET A 56 2.89 13.33 -2.31
CA MET A 56 4.19 12.68 -2.48
C MET A 56 4.84 12.97 -3.82
N ASP A 57 4.08 13.24 -4.88
CA ASP A 57 4.63 13.63 -6.17
C ASP A 57 5.22 15.04 -6.11
N ALA A 58 4.52 15.97 -5.45
CA ALA A 58 5.02 17.33 -5.20
C ALA A 58 6.25 17.30 -4.28
N LEU A 59 6.25 16.47 -3.24
CA LEU A 59 7.40 16.31 -2.35
C LEU A 59 8.62 15.74 -3.09
N ARG A 60 8.43 14.73 -3.92
CA ARG A 60 9.49 14.14 -4.74
C ARG A 60 10.12 15.21 -5.63
N GLN A 61 9.32 15.97 -6.35
CA GLN A 61 9.81 17.05 -7.20
C GLN A 61 10.59 18.09 -6.38
N PHE A 62 10.07 18.51 -5.25
CA PHE A 62 10.73 19.46 -4.34
C PHE A 62 12.12 18.98 -3.87
N VAL A 63 12.23 17.72 -3.51
CA VAL A 63 13.50 17.10 -3.06
C VAL A 63 14.48 16.93 -4.23
N GLU A 64 14.01 16.45 -5.38
CA GLU A 64 14.84 16.24 -6.57
C GLU A 64 15.39 17.54 -7.15
N GLU A 65 14.59 18.58 -7.20
CA GLU A 65 15.03 19.90 -7.66
C GLU A 65 16.10 20.51 -6.74
N GLY A 66 16.06 20.20 -5.44
CA GLY A 66 17.04 20.67 -4.47
C GLY A 66 17.19 22.19 -4.42
N GLY A 67 16.09 22.92 -4.63
CA GLY A 67 16.07 24.36 -4.73
C GLY A 67 16.45 25.08 -3.43
N GLU A 68 16.39 26.40 -3.45
CA GLU A 68 16.83 27.25 -2.35
C GLU A 68 16.09 26.94 -1.03
N THR A 69 14.77 26.76 -1.09
CA THR A 69 13.97 26.42 0.09
C THR A 69 14.40 25.10 0.72
N PHE A 70 14.65 24.07 -0.10
CA PHE A 70 15.14 22.79 0.37
C PHE A 70 16.54 22.92 1.01
N GLN A 71 17.44 23.66 0.42
CA GLN A 71 18.80 23.89 0.93
C GLN A 71 18.81 24.64 2.27
N HIS A 72 17.78 25.42 2.55
CA HIS A 72 17.62 26.15 3.81
C HIS A 72 16.94 25.36 4.92
N LEU A 73 16.53 24.12 4.67
CA LEU A 73 16.15 23.17 5.70
C LEU A 73 17.37 22.70 6.48
N ALA A 74 17.19 22.35 7.75
CA ALA A 74 18.22 21.66 8.51
C ALA A 74 18.64 20.37 7.76
N ARG A 75 19.93 20.04 7.84
CA ARG A 75 20.48 18.88 7.12
C ARG A 75 19.75 17.57 7.48
N GLU A 76 19.42 17.40 8.75
CA GLU A 76 18.65 16.23 9.21
C GLU A 76 17.28 16.11 8.52
N ASN A 77 16.61 17.25 8.32
CA ASN A 77 15.33 17.30 7.61
C ASN A 77 15.48 17.03 6.12
N GLN A 78 16.55 17.53 5.50
CA GLN A 78 16.85 17.19 4.11
C GLN A 78 17.07 15.69 3.91
N GLU A 79 17.83 15.07 4.80
CA GLU A 79 18.12 13.63 4.77
C GLU A 79 16.83 12.81 4.99
N MET A 80 15.99 13.23 5.94
CA MET A 80 14.69 12.60 6.22
C MET A 80 13.76 12.65 5.00
N LEU A 81 13.68 13.81 4.32
CA LEU A 81 12.83 13.94 3.13
C LEU A 81 13.35 13.10 1.96
N ARG A 82 14.66 13.01 1.77
CA ARG A 82 15.26 12.12 0.76
C ARG A 82 14.92 10.65 1.05
N GLU A 83 15.08 10.22 2.29
CA GLU A 83 14.74 8.87 2.71
C GLU A 83 13.25 8.56 2.49
N MET A 84 12.37 9.50 2.80
CA MET A 84 10.94 9.35 2.54
C MET A 84 10.60 9.21 1.06
N VAL A 85 11.24 9.97 0.19
CA VAL A 85 11.05 9.87 -1.26
C VAL A 85 11.53 8.51 -1.77
N ASP A 86 12.70 8.06 -1.34
CA ASP A 86 13.23 6.73 -1.69
C ASP A 86 12.30 5.62 -1.21
N ASP A 87 11.80 5.72 0.00
CA ASP A 87 10.84 4.77 0.58
C ASP A 87 9.52 4.77 -0.20
N TRP A 88 9.02 5.93 -0.60
CA TRP A 88 7.81 6.05 -1.41
C TRP A 88 7.96 5.39 -2.78
N GLU A 89 9.08 5.58 -3.44
CA GLU A 89 9.38 4.92 -4.71
C GLU A 89 9.39 3.40 -4.55
N THR A 90 10.01 2.90 -3.48
CA THR A 90 10.00 1.47 -3.15
C THR A 90 8.58 0.95 -2.89
N TYR A 91 7.76 1.73 -2.19
CA TYR A 91 6.34 1.41 -1.98
C TYR A 91 5.55 1.34 -3.29
N GLU A 92 5.72 2.31 -4.19
CA GLU A 92 5.05 2.33 -5.51
C GLU A 92 5.45 1.12 -6.36
N GLU A 93 6.73 0.77 -6.38
CA GLU A 93 7.23 -0.44 -7.06
C GLU A 93 6.63 -1.71 -6.47
N ALA A 94 6.59 -1.82 -5.15
CA ALA A 94 5.98 -2.94 -4.45
C ALA A 94 4.49 -3.07 -4.76
N LEU A 95 3.76 -1.95 -4.73
CA LEU A 95 2.33 -1.90 -5.05
C LEU A 95 2.05 -2.31 -6.49
N THR A 96 2.87 -1.86 -7.44
CA THR A 96 2.76 -2.25 -8.85
C THR A 96 3.01 -3.74 -9.01
N ALA A 97 4.03 -4.29 -8.37
CA ALA A 97 4.34 -5.72 -8.42
C ALA A 97 3.20 -6.57 -7.84
N VAL A 98 2.59 -6.15 -6.73
CA VAL A 98 1.43 -6.82 -6.13
C VAL A 98 0.21 -6.74 -7.05
N ARG A 99 -0.05 -5.58 -7.64
CA ARG A 99 -1.16 -5.39 -8.59
C ARG A 99 -1.02 -6.29 -9.79
N ASP A 100 0.15 -6.32 -10.42
CA ASP A 100 0.41 -7.15 -11.59
C ASP A 100 0.26 -8.63 -11.26
N TYR A 101 0.76 -9.05 -10.11
CA TYR A 101 0.66 -10.41 -9.64
C TYR A 101 -0.79 -10.85 -9.37
N LEU A 102 -1.58 -10.02 -8.68
CA LEU A 102 -2.98 -10.31 -8.41
C LEU A 102 -3.84 -10.26 -9.67
N GLN A 103 -3.51 -9.39 -10.62
CA GLN A 103 -4.18 -9.32 -11.91
C GLN A 103 -3.87 -10.56 -12.77
N ASP A 104 -2.66 -11.08 -12.71
CA ASP A 104 -2.27 -12.31 -13.41
C ASP A 104 -3.05 -13.53 -12.89
N ILE A 105 -3.30 -13.60 -11.57
CA ILE A 105 -4.05 -14.69 -10.95
C ILE A 105 -5.57 -14.54 -11.14
N PHE A 106 -6.12 -13.35 -10.95
CA PHE A 106 -7.56 -13.09 -10.81
C PHE A 106 -8.17 -12.28 -11.96
N GLY A 107 -7.37 -11.81 -12.92
CA GLY A 107 -7.85 -10.89 -13.94
C GLY A 107 -8.35 -9.57 -13.33
N ASP A 108 -9.53 -9.12 -13.73
CA ASP A 108 -10.09 -7.83 -13.27
C ASP A 108 -10.33 -7.75 -11.76
N LEU A 109 -10.58 -8.88 -11.09
CA LEU A 109 -10.69 -8.95 -9.63
C LEU A 109 -9.37 -8.65 -8.92
N GLY A 110 -8.24 -8.86 -9.57
CA GLY A 110 -6.92 -8.53 -9.02
C GLY A 110 -6.78 -7.04 -8.72
N ARG A 111 -7.38 -6.17 -9.52
CA ARG A 111 -7.42 -4.73 -9.24
C ARG A 111 -8.24 -4.42 -7.99
N THR A 112 -9.41 -5.01 -7.86
CA THR A 112 -10.26 -4.84 -6.67
C THR A 112 -9.57 -5.29 -5.40
N LEU A 113 -8.84 -6.41 -5.44
CA LEU A 113 -8.05 -6.91 -4.31
C LEU A 113 -6.89 -5.98 -3.97
N THR A 114 -6.20 -5.44 -4.98
CA THR A 114 -5.11 -4.47 -4.77
C THR A 114 -5.64 -3.20 -4.11
N ASP A 115 -6.74 -2.65 -4.61
CA ASP A 115 -7.35 -1.44 -4.06
C ASP A 115 -7.82 -1.66 -2.61
N ALA A 116 -8.38 -2.82 -2.30
CA ALA A 116 -8.77 -3.18 -0.93
C ALA A 116 -7.56 -3.32 0.01
N LEU A 117 -6.45 -3.85 -0.49
CA LEU A 117 -5.20 -3.95 0.27
C LEU A 117 -4.64 -2.55 0.59
N VAL A 118 -4.60 -1.67 -0.40
CA VAL A 118 -4.15 -0.28 -0.23
C VAL A 118 -5.05 0.46 0.77
N ASP A 119 -6.37 0.34 0.63
CA ASP A 119 -7.33 0.96 1.55
C ASP A 119 -7.15 0.48 2.99
N ALA A 120 -6.90 -0.81 3.20
CA ALA A 120 -6.59 -1.37 4.51
C ALA A 120 -5.35 -0.75 5.15
N PHE A 121 -4.31 -0.49 4.36
CA PHE A 121 -3.08 0.16 4.84
C PHE A 121 -3.27 1.65 5.12
N GLU A 122 -3.94 2.37 4.24
CA GLU A 122 -4.14 3.82 4.35
C GLU A 122 -5.05 4.18 5.51
N ASN A 123 -6.06 3.37 5.80
CA ASN A 123 -7.05 3.64 6.85
C ASN A 123 -6.69 3.07 8.23
N GLY A 124 -5.50 2.47 8.41
CA GLY A 124 -5.02 1.98 9.69
C GLY A 124 -5.86 0.87 10.31
N THR A 125 -6.69 0.20 9.51
CA THR A 125 -7.41 -1.01 9.90
C THR A 125 -6.44 -2.18 10.03
N ASP A 126 -6.81 -3.22 10.76
CA ASP A 126 -6.02 -4.44 10.77
C ASP A 126 -5.93 -4.98 9.34
N ALA A 127 -4.77 -4.76 8.71
CA ALA A 127 -4.54 -5.03 7.29
C ALA A 127 -4.82 -6.51 6.95
N ALA A 128 -4.52 -7.42 7.88
CA ALA A 128 -4.73 -8.84 7.68
C ALA A 128 -6.23 -9.19 7.62
N ASP A 129 -7.02 -8.68 8.57
CA ASP A 129 -8.46 -8.96 8.61
C ASP A 129 -9.21 -8.33 7.44
N THR A 130 -8.90 -7.07 7.12
CA THR A 130 -9.53 -6.39 5.98
C THR A 130 -9.16 -7.05 4.66
N PHE A 131 -7.94 -7.51 4.52
CA PHE A 131 -7.49 -8.23 3.32
C PHE A 131 -8.17 -9.60 3.20
N ALA A 132 -8.32 -10.35 4.30
CA ALA A 132 -9.05 -11.61 4.33
C ALA A 132 -10.52 -11.44 3.93
N ASP A 133 -11.18 -10.39 4.42
CA ASP A 133 -12.56 -10.04 4.02
C ASP A 133 -12.64 -9.70 2.53
N SER A 134 -11.68 -8.98 1.98
CA SER A 134 -11.61 -8.62 0.56
C SER A 134 -11.41 -9.85 -0.32
N VAL A 135 -10.57 -10.79 0.10
CA VAL A 135 -10.40 -12.10 -0.54
C VAL A 135 -11.72 -12.88 -0.54
N GLY A 136 -12.41 -12.92 0.60
CA GLY A 136 -13.72 -13.56 0.71
C GLY A 136 -14.76 -12.95 -0.24
N GLN A 137 -14.78 -11.64 -0.42
CA GLN A 137 -15.65 -10.95 -1.38
C GLN A 137 -15.29 -11.29 -2.84
N ALA A 138 -13.99 -11.33 -3.18
CA ALA A 138 -13.53 -11.71 -4.50
C ALA A 138 -13.92 -13.14 -4.86
N LEU A 139 -13.78 -14.07 -3.91
CA LEU A 139 -14.22 -15.46 -4.07
C LEU A 139 -15.73 -15.56 -4.31
N ARG A 140 -16.53 -14.81 -3.57
CA ARG A 140 -17.98 -14.77 -3.79
C ARG A 140 -18.35 -14.18 -5.16
N SER A 141 -17.61 -13.22 -5.65
CA SER A 141 -17.79 -12.65 -6.98
C SER A 141 -17.45 -13.68 -8.08
N LEU A 142 -16.33 -14.38 -7.94
CA LEU A 142 -15.96 -15.49 -8.83
C LEU A 142 -17.05 -16.58 -8.86
N ALA A 143 -17.59 -16.94 -7.72
CA ALA A 143 -18.64 -17.95 -7.61
C ALA A 143 -19.94 -17.52 -8.31
N LYS A 144 -20.23 -16.22 -8.44
CA LYS A 144 -21.39 -15.71 -9.19
C LYS A 144 -21.21 -15.83 -10.70
N ASP A 145 -20.00 -15.68 -11.18
CA ASP A 145 -19.66 -15.76 -12.61
C ASP A 145 -19.54 -17.20 -13.10
N MET A 146 -19.41 -18.14 -12.18
CA MET A 146 -19.42 -19.58 -12.44
C MET A 146 -20.77 -20.19 -12.11
N ILE A 147 -21.11 -21.32 -12.76
CA ILE A 147 -22.28 -22.08 -12.36
C ILE A 147 -22.05 -22.64 -10.96
N TYR A 148 -22.69 -22.03 -9.97
CA TYR A 148 -22.53 -22.39 -8.58
C TYR A 148 -23.13 -23.79 -8.30
N SER A 149 -22.28 -24.73 -7.95
CA SER A 149 -22.67 -26.05 -7.48
C SER A 149 -22.30 -26.23 -6.00
N SER A 150 -22.93 -27.19 -5.34
CA SER A 150 -22.57 -27.53 -3.95
C SER A 150 -21.09 -27.91 -3.78
N THR A 151 -20.48 -28.49 -4.82
CA THR A 151 -19.08 -28.85 -4.85
C THR A 151 -18.18 -27.63 -4.93
N LEU A 152 -18.48 -26.68 -5.81
CA LEU A 152 -17.77 -25.40 -5.93
C LEU A 152 -17.88 -24.59 -4.65
N GLY A 153 -19.08 -24.50 -4.06
CA GLY A 153 -19.27 -23.80 -2.79
C GLY A 153 -18.35 -24.31 -1.68
N LYS A 154 -18.20 -25.62 -1.58
CA LYS A 154 -17.30 -26.24 -0.59
C LYS A 154 -15.83 -25.92 -0.87
N VAL A 155 -15.40 -25.98 -2.12
CA VAL A 155 -14.04 -25.63 -2.53
C VAL A 155 -13.71 -24.18 -2.14
N PHE A 156 -14.64 -23.25 -2.37
CA PHE A 156 -14.48 -21.85 -1.98
C PHE A 156 -14.46 -21.63 -0.47
N GLU A 157 -15.32 -22.32 0.28
CA GLU A 157 -15.31 -22.27 1.75
C GLU A 157 -14.01 -22.79 2.35
N ASP A 158 -13.52 -23.91 1.85
CA ASP A 158 -12.26 -24.51 2.32
C ASP A 158 -11.06 -23.60 2.01
N ALA A 159 -11.04 -22.96 0.86
CA ALA A 159 -10.01 -22.01 0.49
C ALA A 159 -10.06 -20.75 1.34
N GLN A 160 -11.25 -20.21 1.62
CA GLN A 160 -11.42 -19.06 2.50
C GLN A 160 -10.87 -19.34 3.89
N LYS A 161 -11.18 -20.51 4.46
CA LYS A 161 -10.62 -20.92 5.76
C LYS A 161 -9.10 -21.00 5.76
N ARG A 162 -8.51 -21.59 4.71
CA ARG A 162 -7.06 -21.66 4.58
C ARG A 162 -6.40 -20.30 4.51
N ILE A 163 -7.00 -19.38 3.79
CA ILE A 163 -6.50 -18.02 3.67
C ILE A 163 -6.58 -17.30 5.01
N GLU A 164 -7.68 -17.42 5.73
CA GLU A 164 -7.84 -16.87 7.08
C GLU A 164 -6.79 -17.44 8.04
N GLU A 165 -6.56 -18.73 8.02
CA GLU A 165 -5.54 -19.40 8.84
C GLU A 165 -4.12 -18.89 8.50
N VAL A 166 -3.79 -18.72 7.23
CA VAL A 166 -2.51 -18.21 6.78
C VAL A 166 -2.32 -16.73 7.22
N MET A 167 -3.35 -15.91 7.08
CA MET A 167 -3.29 -14.50 7.47
C MET A 167 -3.16 -14.30 8.99
N GLN A 168 -3.68 -15.23 9.80
CA GLN A 168 -3.57 -15.21 11.26
C GLN A 168 -2.34 -15.94 11.80
N SER A 169 -1.53 -16.55 10.94
CA SER A 169 -0.34 -17.31 11.35
C SER A 169 0.81 -16.39 11.78
N ASP A 170 1.76 -16.96 12.56
CA ASP A 170 3.00 -16.27 12.99
C ASP A 170 4.08 -16.16 11.88
N LEU A 171 3.73 -16.44 10.64
CA LEU A 171 4.61 -16.32 9.49
C LEU A 171 4.95 -14.86 9.19
N SER A 172 6.07 -14.63 8.52
CA SER A 172 6.38 -13.31 7.98
C SER A 172 5.35 -12.92 6.90
N ASP A 173 5.18 -11.63 6.65
CA ASP A 173 4.23 -11.13 5.65
C ASP A 173 4.51 -11.69 4.24
N GLU A 174 5.78 -11.85 3.89
CA GLU A 174 6.19 -12.47 2.61
C GLU A 174 5.79 -13.94 2.53
N GLU A 175 5.99 -14.70 3.62
CA GLU A 175 5.60 -16.11 3.70
C GLU A 175 4.09 -16.29 3.68
N ARG A 176 3.34 -15.45 4.41
CA ARG A 176 1.87 -15.45 4.37
C ARG A 176 1.35 -15.21 2.97
N PHE A 177 1.89 -14.20 2.30
CA PHE A 177 1.48 -13.88 0.94
C PHE A 177 1.81 -14.99 -0.04
N ALA A 178 2.99 -15.60 0.05
CA ALA A 178 3.37 -16.72 -0.78
C ALA A 178 2.42 -17.92 -0.59
N GLN A 179 2.09 -18.28 0.64
CA GLN A 179 1.16 -19.37 0.93
C GLN A 179 -0.27 -19.05 0.50
N TRP A 180 -0.72 -17.84 0.73
CA TRP A 180 -2.01 -17.36 0.24
C TRP A 180 -2.09 -17.43 -1.28
N SER A 181 -1.08 -16.96 -1.98
CA SER A 181 -1.01 -16.97 -3.43
C SER A 181 -1.07 -18.38 -4.02
N GLU A 182 -0.34 -19.32 -3.45
CA GLU A 182 -0.38 -20.73 -3.85
C GLU A 182 -1.77 -21.34 -3.63
N THR A 183 -2.39 -21.06 -2.49
CA THR A 183 -3.75 -21.51 -2.18
C THR A 183 -4.76 -20.97 -3.19
N MET A 184 -4.65 -19.71 -3.56
CA MET A 184 -5.56 -19.07 -4.53
C MET A 184 -5.34 -19.56 -5.96
N LYS A 185 -4.10 -19.81 -6.37
CA LYS A 185 -3.81 -20.42 -7.68
C LYS A 185 -4.43 -21.80 -7.79
N SER A 186 -4.25 -22.64 -6.78
CA SER A 186 -4.85 -23.97 -6.74
C SER A 186 -6.36 -23.91 -6.77
N LEU A 187 -6.95 -23.02 -5.98
CA LEU A 187 -8.40 -22.83 -5.94
C LEU A 187 -8.98 -22.44 -7.30
N VAL A 188 -8.42 -21.45 -7.95
CA VAL A 188 -8.91 -20.98 -9.26
C VAL A 188 -8.78 -22.08 -10.31
N SER A 189 -7.65 -22.79 -10.31
CA SER A 189 -7.43 -23.93 -11.21
C SER A 189 -8.45 -25.04 -10.98
N ASP A 190 -8.65 -25.47 -9.72
CA ASP A 190 -9.60 -26.53 -9.36
C ASP A 190 -11.05 -26.14 -9.67
N ALA A 191 -11.42 -24.87 -9.43
CA ALA A 191 -12.75 -24.37 -9.75
C ALA A 191 -13.01 -24.33 -11.26
N MET A 192 -12.01 -23.97 -12.06
CA MET A 192 -12.11 -23.96 -13.52
C MET A 192 -12.23 -25.37 -14.10
N GLU A 193 -11.47 -26.33 -13.59
CA GLU A 193 -11.57 -27.73 -13.99
C GLU A 193 -12.98 -28.29 -13.71
N GLN A 194 -13.52 -28.02 -12.53
CA GLN A 194 -14.88 -28.44 -12.18
C GLN A 194 -15.95 -27.78 -13.04
N GLN A 195 -15.79 -26.53 -13.38
CA GLN A 195 -16.68 -25.83 -14.27
C GLN A 195 -16.67 -26.42 -15.68
N ASP A 196 -15.48 -26.74 -16.19
CA ASP A 196 -15.33 -27.37 -17.51
C ASP A 196 -15.93 -28.77 -17.55
N ASP A 197 -15.77 -29.55 -16.51
CA ASP A 197 -16.40 -30.87 -16.38
C ASP A 197 -17.93 -30.80 -16.31
N PHE A 198 -18.45 -29.80 -15.61
CA PHE A 198 -19.90 -29.56 -15.56
C PHE A 198 -20.46 -29.16 -16.93
N ASN A 199 -19.74 -28.34 -17.70
CA ASN A 199 -20.18 -27.91 -19.02
C ASN A 199 -20.10 -29.01 -20.08
N ARG A 200 -19.41 -30.11 -19.81
CA ARG A 200 -19.31 -31.30 -20.69
C ARG A 200 -20.40 -32.32 -20.46
N LEU A 201 -21.13 -32.24 -19.34
CA LEU A 201 -22.26 -33.10 -18.99
C LEU A 201 -23.58 -32.56 -19.58
#